data_11a9e428c9b7a0326d47c6c0ec822ba8
#
_entry.id   11a9e428c9b7a0326d47c6c0ec822ba8
#
_cell.length_a   1.000
_cell.length_b   1.000
_cell.length_c   1.000
_cell.angle_alpha   90.00
_cell.angle_beta   90.00
_cell.angle_gamma   90.00
#
_symmetry.space_group_name_H-M   'P 1'
#
loop_
_entity.id
_entity.type
_entity.pdbx_description
1 polymer ?
#
loop_
_entity_poly.entity_id
_entity_poly.type
_entity_poly.pdbx_seq_one_letter_code
_entity_poly.pdbx_strand_id
1 'polypeptide(L)'
;MAGLNKALLPYGTSSSSPAIVLPDTELFLSERGSLTKNYFENAVELLNREYDSIRRLAELNELVFSSSYNFVPRVGQQYHLYKTVGGKYLLSMIEHWTAHEFIVSVEFTADSVWKEIPSN
;
A
#
# COMPACT_ATOMS: atom_id res chain seq x y z
N MET A 1 -1.34 -7.79 -18.34
CA MET A 1 -1.01 -6.55 -17.80
C MET A 1 0.29 -6.53 -17.06
N ALA A 2 1.31 -6.31 -17.78
CA ALA A 2 2.62 -6.40 -17.20
C ALA A 2 2.87 -5.36 -16.12
N GLY A 3 2.29 -4.19 -16.30
CA GLY A 3 2.52 -3.12 -15.34
C GLY A 3 2.02 -3.44 -13.95
N LEU A 4 1.04 -4.28 -13.87
CA LEU A 4 0.49 -4.63 -12.58
C LEU A 4 1.51 -5.32 -11.71
N ASN A 5 2.26 -6.24 -12.28
CA ASN A 5 3.25 -6.92 -11.49
C ASN A 5 4.28 -5.99 -10.93
N LYS A 6 4.69 -5.01 -11.71
CA LYS A 6 5.66 -4.07 -11.23
C LYS A 6 5.12 -3.19 -10.14
N ALA A 7 3.85 -2.87 -10.24
CA ALA A 7 3.25 -2.04 -9.23
C ALA A 7 3.14 -2.77 -7.90
N LEU A 8 2.90 -4.06 -7.95
CA LEU A 8 2.70 -4.80 -6.73
C LEU A 8 3.97 -5.24 -6.07
N LEU A 9 4.93 -5.59 -6.87
CA LEU A 9 6.10 -6.15 -6.32
C LEU A 9 6.80 -5.29 -5.36
N PRO A 10 7.16 -4.13 -5.69
CA PRO A 10 7.91 -3.41 -4.71
C PRO A 10 7.00 -2.86 -3.70
N TYR A 11 6.56 -3.75 -2.92
CA TYR A 11 5.79 -3.37 -1.79
C TYR A 11 6.54 -2.30 -1.06
N GLY A 12 5.92 -1.17 -0.90
CA GLY A 12 6.60 -0.04 -0.31
C GLY A 12 7.05 0.99 -1.30
N THR A 13 7.18 0.65 -2.55
CA THR A 13 7.40 1.72 -3.50
C THR A 13 6.08 2.35 -3.83
N SER A 14 6.07 3.62 -3.95
CA SER A 14 4.86 4.33 -4.29
C SER A 14 5.16 5.31 -5.37
N SER A 15 4.15 5.78 -6.02
CA SER A 15 4.29 6.83 -6.99
C SER A 15 4.78 8.08 -6.30
N SER A 16 5.71 8.73 -6.91
CA SER A 16 6.18 10.01 -6.39
C SER A 16 5.30 11.15 -6.85
N SER A 17 4.42 10.90 -7.81
CA SER A 17 3.57 11.96 -8.33
C SER A 17 2.39 12.20 -7.42
N PRO A 18 2.10 13.45 -7.05
CA PRO A 18 0.92 13.73 -6.26
C PRO A 18 -0.34 13.45 -7.06
N ALA A 19 -1.35 12.88 -6.40
CA ALA A 19 -2.63 12.64 -7.04
C ALA A 19 -3.48 13.90 -7.10
N ILE A 20 -3.24 14.82 -6.17
CA ILE A 20 -4.01 16.06 -6.05
C ILE A 20 -3.04 17.22 -6.10
N VAL A 21 -3.37 18.22 -6.91
CA VAL A 21 -2.56 19.41 -6.99
C VAL A 21 -3.45 20.64 -6.91
N LEU A 22 -2.88 21.71 -6.40
CA LEU A 22 -3.60 23.00 -6.35
C LEU A 22 -3.68 23.60 -7.73
N PRO A 23 -4.78 24.27 -8.04
CA PRO A 23 -4.88 24.99 -9.31
C PRO A 23 -3.97 26.21 -9.30
N ASP A 24 -3.53 26.61 -10.50
CA ASP A 24 -2.76 27.84 -10.65
C ASP A 24 -3.73 29.01 -10.67
N THR A 25 -3.78 29.76 -9.60
CA THR A 25 -4.63 30.94 -9.52
C THR A 25 -3.76 32.16 -9.33
N GLU A 26 -4.32 33.33 -9.66
CA GLU A 26 -3.58 34.56 -9.46
C GLU A 26 -3.19 34.78 -8.02
N LEU A 27 -4.05 34.38 -7.10
CA LEU A 27 -3.74 34.49 -5.68
C LEU A 27 -2.47 33.74 -5.33
N PHE A 28 -2.36 32.50 -5.80
CA PHE A 28 -1.21 31.67 -5.46
C PHE A 28 0.06 32.07 -6.22
N LEU A 29 -0.09 32.74 -7.33
CA LEU A 29 1.05 33.19 -8.11
C LEU A 29 1.58 34.54 -7.66
N SER A 30 0.87 35.23 -6.80
CA SER A 30 1.26 36.56 -6.36
C SER A 30 2.00 36.48 -5.03
N GLU A 31 2.79 37.52 -4.74
CA GLU A 31 3.47 37.58 -3.46
C GLU A 31 2.50 37.65 -2.30
N ARG A 32 1.39 38.34 -2.52
CA ARG A 32 0.37 38.49 -1.47
C ARG A 32 -0.21 37.15 -1.05
N GLY A 33 -0.25 36.18 -1.98
CA GLY A 33 -0.82 34.90 -1.71
C GLY A 33 0.16 33.85 -1.24
N SER A 34 1.44 34.20 -1.02
CA SER A 34 2.44 33.18 -0.75
C SER A 34 2.19 32.42 0.55
N LEU A 35 1.79 33.11 1.61
CA LEU A 35 1.51 32.43 2.87
C LEU A 35 0.23 31.60 2.77
N THR A 36 -0.76 32.14 2.06
CA THR A 36 -2.00 31.42 1.81
C THR A 36 -1.73 30.17 1.01
N LYS A 37 -0.88 30.28 0.01
CA LYS A 37 -0.51 29.12 -0.81
C LYS A 37 0.13 28.03 0.03
N ASN A 38 1.03 28.43 0.95
CA ASN A 38 1.68 27.45 1.82
C ASN A 38 0.68 26.67 2.66
N TYR A 39 -0.34 27.34 3.17
CA TYR A 39 -1.37 26.67 3.93
C TYR A 39 -2.06 25.59 3.10
N PHE A 40 -2.45 25.94 1.88
CA PHE A 40 -3.15 24.98 1.03
C PHE A 40 -2.22 23.90 0.50
N GLU A 41 -0.97 24.23 0.25
CA GLU A 41 -0.01 23.21 -0.16
C GLU A 41 0.19 22.18 0.93
N ASN A 42 0.26 22.60 2.18
CA ASN A 42 0.37 21.67 3.29
C ASN A 42 -0.88 20.78 3.41
N ALA A 43 -2.04 21.35 3.20
CA ALA A 43 -3.29 20.59 3.26
C ALA A 43 -3.34 19.54 2.15
N VAL A 44 -2.94 19.94 0.95
CA VAL A 44 -2.91 19.00 -0.18
C VAL A 44 -1.87 17.91 0.04
N GLU A 45 -0.75 18.26 0.65
CA GLU A 45 0.27 17.26 0.96
C GLU A 45 -0.27 16.19 1.89
N LEU A 46 -1.05 16.59 2.91
CA LEU A 46 -1.67 15.63 3.79
C LEU A 46 -2.64 14.72 3.04
N LEU A 47 -3.44 15.29 2.15
CA LEU A 47 -4.37 14.48 1.36
C LEU A 47 -3.63 13.50 0.47
N ASN A 48 -2.51 13.91 -0.10
CA ASN A 48 -1.74 13.03 -0.96
C ASN A 48 -1.10 11.90 -0.16
N ARG A 49 -0.69 12.14 1.07
CA ARG A 49 -0.18 11.07 1.93
C ARG A 49 -1.28 10.06 2.24
N GLU A 50 -2.49 10.55 2.53
CA GLU A 50 -3.61 9.67 2.78
C GLU A 50 -3.94 8.83 1.55
N TYR A 51 -3.93 9.46 0.39
CA TYR A 51 -4.19 8.75 -0.85
C TYR A 51 -3.13 7.66 -1.08
N ASP A 52 -1.87 7.96 -0.84
CA ASP A 52 -0.82 6.98 -1.01
C ASP A 52 -0.99 5.80 -0.06
N SER A 53 -1.40 6.07 1.17
CA SER A 53 -1.67 5.00 2.13
C SER A 53 -2.80 4.09 1.67
N ILE A 54 -3.87 4.68 1.16
CA ILE A 54 -5.00 3.92 0.65
C ILE A 54 -4.56 3.08 -0.56
N ARG A 55 -3.77 3.68 -1.43
CA ARG A 55 -3.33 2.98 -2.62
C ARG A 55 -2.44 1.78 -2.27
N ARG A 56 -1.53 1.97 -1.31
CA ARG A 56 -0.68 0.87 -0.85
C ARG A 56 -1.50 -0.25 -0.23
N LEU A 57 -2.51 0.13 0.54
CA LEU A 57 -3.38 -0.87 1.14
C LEU A 57 -4.16 -1.64 0.07
N ALA A 58 -4.63 -0.95 -0.96
CA ALA A 58 -5.33 -1.60 -2.04
C ALA A 58 -4.40 -2.56 -2.81
N GLU A 59 -3.17 -2.14 -3.05
CA GLU A 59 -2.19 -2.99 -3.73
C GLU A 59 -1.85 -4.22 -2.90
N LEU A 60 -1.70 -4.05 -1.60
CA LEU A 60 -1.46 -5.18 -0.72
C LEU A 60 -2.61 -6.18 -0.77
N ASN A 61 -3.85 -5.67 -0.74
CA ASN A 61 -5.01 -6.54 -0.79
C ASN A 61 -5.10 -7.29 -2.10
N GLU A 62 -4.82 -6.61 -3.20
CA GLU A 62 -4.81 -7.29 -4.49
C GLU A 62 -3.78 -8.41 -4.50
N LEU A 63 -2.61 -8.15 -3.96
CA LEU A 63 -1.57 -9.15 -3.92
C LEU A 63 -1.97 -10.35 -3.05
N VAL A 64 -2.47 -10.10 -1.85
CA VAL A 64 -2.82 -11.17 -0.93
C VAL A 64 -4.00 -11.98 -1.46
N PHE A 65 -5.04 -11.31 -1.96
CA PHE A 65 -6.20 -12.04 -2.49
C PHE A 65 -5.85 -12.87 -3.73
N SER A 66 -4.86 -12.46 -4.47
CA SER A 66 -4.44 -13.21 -5.65
C SER A 66 -3.43 -14.30 -5.33
N SER A 67 -2.93 -14.35 -4.09
CA SER A 67 -1.96 -15.36 -3.70
C SER A 67 -2.65 -16.72 -3.54
N SER A 68 -1.82 -17.76 -3.45
CA SER A 68 -2.33 -19.10 -3.32
C SER A 68 -2.57 -19.44 -1.86
N TYR A 69 -3.77 -19.87 -1.52
CA TYR A 69 -4.07 -20.37 -0.18
C TYR A 69 -5.35 -21.21 -0.26
N ASN A 70 -5.47 -22.18 0.64
CA ASN A 70 -6.60 -23.10 0.59
C ASN A 70 -7.37 -23.13 1.90
N PHE A 71 -7.28 -22.08 2.69
CA PHE A 71 -8.05 -21.97 3.92
C PHE A 71 -8.95 -20.76 3.82
N VAL A 72 -9.91 -20.69 4.74
CA VAL A 72 -10.79 -19.53 4.84
C VAL A 72 -10.15 -18.56 5.84
N PRO A 73 -9.84 -17.34 5.43
CA PRO A 73 -9.23 -16.38 6.35
C PRO A 73 -10.13 -16.10 7.54
N ARG A 74 -9.51 -16.00 8.71
CA ARG A 74 -10.23 -15.69 9.94
C ARG A 74 -9.88 -14.29 10.41
N VAL A 75 -10.91 -13.57 10.81
CA VAL A 75 -10.72 -12.20 11.33
C VAL A 75 -9.84 -12.25 12.57
N GLY A 76 -8.85 -11.36 12.59
CA GLY A 76 -7.93 -11.27 13.72
C GLY A 76 -6.76 -12.22 13.68
N GLN A 77 -6.75 -13.14 12.73
CA GLN A 77 -5.67 -14.11 12.60
C GLN A 77 -4.56 -13.53 11.77
N GLN A 78 -3.33 -13.84 12.13
CA GLN A 78 -2.15 -13.38 11.38
C GLN A 78 -1.73 -14.43 10.36
N TYR A 79 -1.30 -13.95 9.22
CA TYR A 79 -0.83 -14.81 8.13
C TYR A 79 0.44 -14.19 7.56
N HIS A 80 1.19 -14.99 6.81
CA HIS A 80 2.47 -14.56 6.27
C HIS A 80 2.49 -14.81 4.77
N LEU A 81 2.84 -13.79 4.02
CA LEU A 81 2.91 -13.89 2.57
C LEU A 81 4.33 -14.20 2.16
N TYR A 82 4.48 -15.23 1.34
CA TYR A 82 5.77 -15.68 0.84
C TYR A 82 5.77 -15.68 -0.68
N LYS A 83 6.96 -15.59 -1.24
CA LYS A 83 7.15 -15.75 -2.66
C LYS A 83 7.94 -17.02 -2.88
N THR A 84 7.42 -17.91 -3.70
CA THR A 84 8.08 -19.19 -3.94
C THR A 84 9.23 -19.01 -4.91
N VAL A 85 10.08 -20.03 -5.00
CA VAL A 85 11.19 -20.02 -5.94
C VAL A 85 10.69 -19.83 -7.37
N GLY A 86 9.51 -20.34 -7.67
CA GLY A 86 8.91 -20.16 -8.99
C GLY A 86 8.30 -18.81 -9.23
N GLY A 87 8.35 -17.90 -8.26
CA GLY A 87 7.84 -16.56 -8.44
C GLY A 87 6.36 -16.39 -8.12
N LYS A 88 5.73 -17.37 -7.54
CA LYS A 88 4.33 -17.28 -7.16
C LYS A 88 4.20 -16.86 -5.71
N TYR A 89 3.09 -16.22 -5.39
CA TYR A 89 2.83 -15.79 -4.01
C TYR A 89 2.00 -16.83 -3.28
N LEU A 90 2.33 -17.02 -2.02
CA LEU A 90 1.70 -18.04 -1.18
C LEU A 90 1.41 -17.45 0.18
N LEU A 91 0.17 -17.58 0.65
CA LEU A 91 -0.23 -17.11 1.98
C LEU A 91 -0.27 -18.30 2.92
N SER A 92 0.36 -18.17 4.09
CA SER A 92 0.50 -19.29 5.01
C SER A 92 0.49 -18.81 6.45
N MET A 93 0.18 -19.71 7.36
CA MET A 93 0.30 -19.42 8.79
C MET A 93 1.67 -19.76 9.32
N ILE A 94 2.55 -20.31 8.50
CA ILE A 94 3.87 -20.73 8.94
C ILE A 94 4.79 -19.52 9.06
N GLU A 95 5.38 -19.34 10.23
CA GLU A 95 6.38 -18.32 10.44
C GLU A 95 7.76 -18.88 10.11
N HIS A 96 8.64 -18.01 9.67
CA HIS A 96 10.05 -18.37 9.44
C HIS A 96 10.23 -19.56 8.49
N TRP A 97 9.48 -19.53 7.39
CA TRP A 97 9.56 -20.59 6.39
C TRP A 97 10.73 -20.31 5.46
N THR A 98 11.85 -20.96 5.73
CA THR A 98 13.08 -20.65 5.02
C THR A 98 13.10 -21.14 3.57
N ALA A 99 12.16 -22.01 3.18
CA ALA A 99 12.10 -22.50 1.81
C ALA A 99 11.62 -21.44 0.82
N HIS A 100 11.01 -20.37 1.31
CA HIS A 100 10.42 -19.33 0.47
C HIS A 100 10.89 -17.97 0.95
N GLU A 101 10.75 -16.99 0.07
CA GLU A 101 11.09 -15.62 0.42
C GLU A 101 9.95 -14.98 1.19
N PHE A 102 10.21 -14.47 2.38
CA PHE A 102 9.20 -13.78 3.17
C PHE A 102 8.95 -12.39 2.58
N ILE A 103 7.68 -12.04 2.42
CA ILE A 103 7.30 -10.73 1.87
C ILE A 103 6.73 -9.83 2.97
N VAL A 104 5.65 -10.26 3.63
CA VAL A 104 5.00 -9.41 4.61
C VAL A 104 4.07 -10.26 5.48
N SER A 105 3.88 -9.82 6.72
CA SER A 105 2.88 -10.42 7.59
C SER A 105 1.63 -9.56 7.55
N VAL A 106 0.48 -10.19 7.52
CA VAL A 106 -0.80 -9.50 7.38
C VAL A 106 -1.81 -10.06 8.35
N GLU A 107 -2.80 -9.25 8.65
CA GLU A 107 -3.92 -9.65 9.48
C GLU A 107 -5.21 -9.42 8.71
N PHE A 108 -6.13 -10.38 8.77
CA PHE A 108 -7.42 -10.22 8.13
C PHE A 108 -8.36 -9.51 9.10
N THR A 109 -8.94 -8.40 8.66
CA THR A 109 -9.76 -7.57 9.54
C THR A 109 -11.24 -7.82 9.34
N ALA A 110 -12.04 -7.30 10.28
CA ALA A 110 -13.48 -7.46 10.23
C ALA A 110 -14.11 -6.82 8.99
N ASP A 111 -13.41 -5.89 8.36
CA ASP A 111 -13.88 -5.25 7.13
C ASP A 111 -13.53 -6.07 5.90
N SER A 112 -13.00 -7.26 6.08
CA SER A 112 -12.55 -8.14 4.99
C SER A 112 -11.39 -7.51 4.21
N VAL A 113 -10.54 -6.81 4.92
CA VAL A 113 -9.38 -6.14 4.35
C VAL A 113 -8.14 -6.69 5.03
N TRP A 114 -7.11 -6.95 4.23
CA TRP A 114 -5.82 -7.38 4.76
C TRP A 114 -5.01 -6.14 5.12
N LYS A 115 -4.49 -6.11 6.32
CA LYS A 115 -3.64 -5.01 6.76
C LYS A 115 -2.28 -5.55 7.16
N GLU A 116 -1.26 -4.75 6.87
CA GLU A 116 0.10 -5.13 7.22
C GLU A 116 0.30 -5.10 8.72
N ILE A 117 1.02 -6.10 9.23
CA ILE A 117 1.43 -6.10 10.63
C ILE A 117 2.84 -5.54 10.67
N PRO A 118 3.06 -4.44 11.41
CA PRO A 118 4.40 -3.88 11.49
C PRO A 118 5.38 -4.89 12.07
N SER A 119 6.58 -4.95 11.49
CA SER A 119 7.60 -5.79 12.07
C SER A 119 8.38 -5.00 13.10
N ASN A 120 8.80 -5.69 14.13
CA ASN A 120 9.57 -5.06 15.20
C ASN A 120 11.03 -5.33 15.06
#